data_717a619f280aceba7a1c078ca5eb3d8f
#
_entry.id   717a619f280aceba7a1c078ca5eb3d8f
#
_cell.length_a   1.000
_cell.length_b   1.000
_cell.length_c   1.000
_cell.angle_alpha   90.00
_cell.angle_beta   90.00
_cell.angle_gamma   90.00
#
_symmetry.space_group_name_H-M   'P 1'
#
loop_
_entity.id
_entity.type
_entity.pdbx_description
1 polymer ?
#
loop_
_entity_poly.entity_id
_entity_poly.type
_entity_poly.pdbx_seq_one_letter_code
_entity_poly.pdbx_strand_id
1 'polypeptide(L)'
;MQGKAALIHLVNQIKPPPRPRIGLALSGGIAYGIAHVGVLRFLEEIGLPVDIVVGTSAGSVVGALWSSGFSSDEMYHIAKNTDWLFLAKPAGFK
;
A
#
# COMPACT_ATOMS: atom_id res chain seq x y z
N MET A 1 -38.16 11.01 20.44
CA MET A 1 -36.96 10.27 19.92
C MET A 1 -36.03 11.13 19.11
N GLN A 2 -36.20 12.46 19.18
CA GLN A 2 -35.35 13.38 18.45
C GLN A 2 -33.88 13.30 18.87
N GLY A 3 -33.59 13.08 20.16
CA GLY A 3 -32.21 12.95 20.63
C GLY A 3 -31.49 11.75 20.10
N LYS A 4 -32.17 10.61 19.94
CA LYS A 4 -31.60 9.40 19.38
C LYS A 4 -31.26 9.57 17.90
N ALA A 5 -32.16 10.19 17.15
CA ALA A 5 -31.92 10.46 15.73
C ALA A 5 -30.74 11.43 15.53
N ALA A 6 -30.63 12.46 16.37
CA ALA A 6 -29.53 13.40 16.33
C ALA A 6 -28.21 12.73 16.68
N LEU A 7 -28.20 11.83 17.67
CA LEU A 7 -26.98 11.09 18.03
C LEU A 7 -26.51 10.18 16.90
N ILE A 8 -27.42 9.44 16.28
CA ILE A 8 -27.11 8.58 15.14
C ILE A 8 -26.52 9.41 14.00
N HIS A 9 -27.13 10.58 13.72
CA HIS A 9 -26.64 11.48 12.69
C HIS A 9 -25.20 11.96 12.97
N LEU A 10 -24.91 12.35 14.21
CA LEU A 10 -23.57 12.76 14.62
C LEU A 10 -22.57 11.62 14.48
N VAL A 11 -22.94 10.42 14.92
CA VAL A 11 -22.06 9.25 14.80
C VAL A 11 -21.75 8.94 13.33
N ASN A 12 -22.75 9.06 12.46
CA ASN A 12 -22.55 8.83 11.03
C ASN A 12 -21.68 9.91 10.39
N GLN A 13 -21.67 11.13 10.92
CA GLN A 13 -20.77 12.18 10.45
C GLN A 13 -19.33 11.96 10.92
N ILE A 14 -19.13 11.40 12.11
CA ILE A 14 -17.80 11.12 12.66
C ILE A 14 -17.21 9.89 12.01
N LYS A 15 -18.02 8.86 11.79
CA LYS A 15 -17.58 7.63 11.13
C LYS A 15 -17.80 7.75 9.63
N PRO A 16 -16.82 7.36 8.81
CA PRO A 16 -17.05 7.29 7.37
C PRO A 16 -18.19 6.30 7.07
N PRO A 17 -18.96 6.51 5.98
CA PRO A 17 -19.98 5.55 5.57
C PRO A 17 -19.43 4.14 5.45
N PRO A 18 -20.22 3.10 5.77
CA PRO A 18 -19.76 1.73 5.59
C PRO A 18 -19.31 1.51 4.15
N ARG A 19 -18.12 0.97 3.99
CA ARG A 19 -17.58 0.57 2.70
C ARG A 19 -16.85 -0.75 2.86
N PRO A 20 -16.72 -1.54 1.79
CA PRO A 20 -15.89 -2.72 1.85
C PRO A 20 -14.45 -2.35 2.22
N ARG A 21 -13.85 -3.15 3.09
CA ARG A 21 -12.43 -3.03 3.37
C ARG A 21 -11.66 -3.68 2.25
N ILE A 22 -10.62 -3.00 1.81
CA ILE A 22 -9.82 -3.46 0.67
C ILE A 22 -8.44 -3.84 1.17
N GLY A 23 -8.08 -5.09 0.92
CA GLY A 23 -6.75 -5.60 1.19
C GLY A 23 -5.95 -5.68 -0.10
N LEU A 24 -4.68 -5.34 -0.03
CA LEU A 24 -3.76 -5.43 -1.15
C LEU A 24 -2.67 -6.45 -0.81
N ALA A 25 -2.54 -7.47 -1.63
CA ALA A 25 -1.49 -8.49 -1.49
C ALA A 25 -0.45 -8.30 -2.58
N LEU A 26 0.79 -8.10 -2.17
CA LEU A 26 1.92 -7.87 -3.07
C LEU A 26 2.84 -9.09 -3.03
N SER A 27 2.95 -9.78 -4.16
CA SER A 27 3.77 -10.99 -4.28
C SER A 27 5.26 -10.68 -4.29
N GLY A 28 6.06 -11.72 -4.05
CA GLY A 28 7.51 -11.64 -4.17
C GLY A 28 7.98 -11.66 -5.61
N GLY A 29 9.28 -11.52 -5.78
CA GLY A 29 9.95 -11.52 -7.07
C GLY A 29 10.55 -10.17 -7.40
N ILE A 30 11.86 -10.15 -7.67
CA ILE A 30 12.61 -8.91 -7.88
C ILE A 30 12.06 -8.13 -9.06
N ALA A 31 11.77 -8.81 -10.17
CA ALA A 31 11.25 -8.17 -11.37
C ALA A 31 9.87 -7.52 -11.15
N TYR A 32 9.13 -7.99 -10.18
CA TYR A 32 7.79 -7.49 -9.91
C TYR A 32 7.75 -6.27 -8.98
N GLY A 33 8.88 -5.92 -8.37
CA GLY A 33 8.92 -4.74 -7.48
C GLY A 33 8.51 -3.47 -8.20
N ILE A 34 9.02 -3.25 -9.41
CA ILE A 34 8.67 -2.09 -10.23
C ILE A 34 7.22 -2.17 -10.69
N ALA A 35 6.74 -3.39 -11.03
CA ALA A 35 5.34 -3.58 -11.41
C ALA A 35 4.39 -3.22 -10.26
N HIS A 36 4.75 -3.57 -9.03
CA HIS A 36 3.96 -3.19 -7.86
C HIS A 36 3.85 -1.68 -7.72
N VAL A 37 4.95 -0.95 -7.93
CA VAL A 37 4.94 0.51 -7.89
C VAL A 37 3.97 1.09 -8.92
N GLY A 38 3.94 0.52 -10.12
CA GLY A 38 2.99 0.92 -11.16
C GLY A 38 1.54 0.71 -10.76
N VAL A 39 1.24 -0.42 -10.12
CA VAL A 39 -0.10 -0.69 -9.60
C VAL A 39 -0.48 0.30 -8.51
N LEU A 40 0.42 0.58 -7.58
CA LEU A 40 0.16 1.56 -6.52
C LEU A 40 -0.10 2.95 -7.09
N ARG A 41 0.63 3.35 -8.12
CA ARG A 41 0.41 4.60 -8.80
C ARG A 41 -1.01 4.70 -9.36
N PHE A 42 -1.48 3.64 -9.99
CA PHE A 42 -2.85 3.58 -10.49
C PHE A 42 -3.86 3.71 -9.36
N LEU A 43 -3.66 2.99 -8.26
CA LEU A 43 -4.55 3.06 -7.10
C LEU A 43 -4.58 4.47 -6.50
N GLU A 44 -3.45 5.15 -6.45
CA GLU A 44 -3.39 6.54 -6.00
C GLU A 44 -4.17 7.46 -6.94
N GLU A 45 -4.03 7.28 -8.25
CA GLU A 45 -4.71 8.11 -9.25
C GLU A 45 -6.22 7.99 -9.16
N ILE A 46 -6.75 6.79 -8.96
CA ILE A 46 -8.19 6.60 -8.84
C ILE A 46 -8.72 6.84 -7.42
N GLY A 47 -7.82 7.10 -6.46
CA GLY A 47 -8.22 7.36 -5.08
C GLY A 47 -8.81 6.16 -4.37
N LEU A 48 -8.41 4.94 -4.73
CA LEU A 48 -8.93 3.74 -4.07
C LEU A 48 -8.34 3.62 -2.66
N PRO A 49 -9.18 3.59 -1.62
CA PRO A 49 -8.67 3.42 -0.27
C PRO A 49 -8.26 1.97 -0.03
N VAL A 50 -7.04 1.78 0.45
CA VAL A 50 -6.52 0.47 0.82
C VAL A 50 -6.36 0.42 2.33
N ASP A 51 -6.97 -0.59 2.96
CA ASP A 51 -7.01 -0.69 4.41
C ASP A 51 -5.90 -1.57 4.98
N ILE A 52 -5.51 -2.61 4.25
CA ILE A 52 -4.52 -3.58 4.69
C ILE A 52 -3.59 -3.89 3.53
N VAL A 53 -2.30 -3.90 3.78
CA VAL A 53 -1.29 -4.31 2.81
C VAL A 53 -0.53 -5.51 3.36
N VAL A 54 -0.45 -6.57 2.58
CA VAL A 54 0.34 -7.76 2.88
C VAL A 54 1.34 -7.95 1.76
N GLY A 55 2.59 -8.17 2.11
CA GLY A 55 3.64 -8.33 1.11
C GLY A 55 4.59 -9.45 1.44
N THR A 56 5.16 -10.05 0.41
CA THR A 56 6.17 -11.10 0.51
C THR A 56 7.40 -10.67 -0.28
N SER A 57 8.60 -10.78 0.32
CA SER A 57 9.88 -10.45 -0.34
C SER A 57 9.87 -9.00 -0.88
N ALA A 58 10.06 -8.81 -2.18
CA ALA A 58 10.00 -7.47 -2.80
C ALA A 58 8.68 -6.76 -2.51
N GLY A 59 7.57 -7.51 -2.50
CA GLY A 59 6.26 -6.97 -2.15
C GLY A 59 6.19 -6.46 -0.71
N SER A 60 6.94 -7.07 0.21
CA SER A 60 6.97 -6.59 1.61
C SER A 60 7.70 -5.25 1.72
N VAL A 61 8.75 -5.03 0.95
CA VAL A 61 9.46 -3.75 0.93
C VAL A 61 8.57 -2.65 0.36
N VAL A 62 7.96 -2.91 -0.79
CA VAL A 62 7.05 -1.96 -1.43
C VAL A 62 5.87 -1.65 -0.52
N GLY A 63 5.26 -2.67 0.07
CA GLY A 63 4.12 -2.51 0.97
C GLY A 63 4.47 -1.72 2.22
N ALA A 64 5.63 -1.98 2.81
CA ALA A 64 6.10 -1.27 4.00
C ALA A 64 6.33 0.21 3.70
N LEU A 65 6.98 0.53 2.59
CA LEU A 65 7.23 1.90 2.20
C LEU A 65 5.92 2.66 1.94
N TRP A 66 5.02 2.04 1.20
CA TRP A 66 3.74 2.68 0.88
C TRP A 66 2.90 2.91 2.14
N SER A 67 2.86 1.92 3.03
CA SER A 67 2.14 2.04 4.31
C SER A 67 2.75 3.11 5.23
N SER A 68 4.04 3.39 5.06
CA SER A 68 4.75 4.41 5.83
C SER A 68 4.55 5.83 5.29
N GLY A 69 3.85 5.99 4.18
CA GLY A 69 3.55 7.29 3.60
C GLY A 69 4.36 7.68 2.39
N PHE A 70 5.22 6.81 1.88
CA PHE A 70 5.93 7.08 0.63
C PHE A 70 4.95 7.06 -0.54
N SER A 71 5.08 8.02 -1.45
CA SER A 71 4.29 8.03 -2.67
C SER A 71 4.85 7.03 -3.69
N SER A 72 4.04 6.68 -4.68
CA SER A 72 4.50 5.80 -5.77
C SER A 72 5.65 6.42 -6.55
N ASP A 73 5.66 7.74 -6.73
CA ASP A 73 6.76 8.43 -7.39
C ASP A 73 8.06 8.32 -6.61
N GLU A 74 8.01 8.52 -5.30
CA GLU A 74 9.18 8.36 -4.44
C GLU A 74 9.70 6.92 -4.48
N MET A 75 8.79 5.93 -4.43
CA MET A 75 9.17 4.53 -4.51
C MET A 75 9.76 4.17 -5.86
N TYR A 76 9.24 4.75 -6.94
CA TYR A 76 9.79 4.53 -8.27
C TYR A 76 11.24 5.00 -8.36
N HIS A 77 11.55 6.17 -7.80
CA HIS A 77 12.92 6.67 -7.76
C HIS A 77 13.84 5.77 -6.93
N ILE A 78 13.38 5.30 -5.79
CA ILE A 78 14.13 4.36 -4.95
C ILE A 78 14.36 3.05 -5.72
N ALA A 79 13.34 2.51 -6.34
CA ALA A 79 13.44 1.26 -7.09
C ALA A 79 14.39 1.37 -8.28
N LYS A 80 14.35 2.49 -8.99
CA LYS A 80 15.22 2.72 -10.14
C LYS A 80 16.69 2.80 -9.76
N ASN A 81 16.99 3.33 -8.57
CA ASN A 81 18.36 3.56 -8.11
C ASN A 81 18.89 2.45 -7.20
N THR A 82 18.10 1.41 -6.96
CA THR A 82 18.47 0.31 -6.08
C THR A 82 19.00 -0.88 -6.89
N ASP A 83 20.09 -1.47 -6.43
CA ASP A 83 20.62 -2.71 -7.01
C ASP A 83 19.86 -3.90 -6.44
N TRP A 84 18.81 -4.30 -7.12
CA TRP A 84 17.95 -5.41 -6.73
C TRP A 84 18.66 -6.76 -6.78
N LEU A 85 19.60 -6.93 -7.71
CA LEU A 85 20.37 -8.16 -7.79
C LEU A 85 21.27 -8.33 -6.58
N PHE A 86 21.90 -7.25 -6.14
CA PHE A 86 22.72 -7.28 -4.94
C PHE A 86 21.88 -7.64 -3.70
N LEU A 87 20.71 -7.02 -3.55
CA LEU A 87 19.82 -7.28 -2.42
C LEU A 87 19.23 -8.69 -2.43
N ALA A 88 19.11 -9.31 -3.60
CA ALA A 88 18.56 -10.64 -3.73
C ALA A 88 19.57 -11.74 -3.38
N LYS A 89 20.85 -11.44 -3.32
CA LYS A 89 21.85 -12.43 -2.97
C LYS A 89 21.79 -12.76 -1.48
N PRO A 90 21.80 -14.04 -1.12
CA PRO A 90 21.88 -14.41 0.29
C PRO A 90 23.17 -13.88 0.93
N ALA A 91 23.14 -13.63 2.23
CA ALA A 91 24.29 -13.20 2.98
C ALA A 91 25.42 -14.23 2.83
N GLY A 92 26.62 -13.76 2.51
CA GLY A 92 27.79 -14.63 2.28
C GLY A 92 27.87 -15.25 0.89
N PHE A 93 26.89 -15.03 0.04
CA PHE A 93 26.93 -15.48 -1.33
C PHE A 93 27.80 -14.56 -2.18
N LYS A 94 28.70 -15.14 -2.92
CA LYS A 94 29.61 -14.37 -3.78
C LYS A 94 29.36 -14.63 -5.25
#